data_3c9ffdb54ff1cb6b85300563cc2a41a3
#
_entry.id   3c9ffdb54ff1cb6b85300563cc2a41a3
#
_cell.length_a   1.000
_cell.length_b   1.000
_cell.length_c   1.000
_cell.angle_alpha   90.00
_cell.angle_beta   90.00
_cell.angle_gamma   90.00
#
_symmetry.space_group_name_H-M   'P 1'
#
loop_
_entity.id
_entity.type
_entity.pdbx_description
1 polymer ?
#
loop_
_entity_poly.entity_id
_entity_poly.type
_entity_poly.pdbx_seq_one_letter_code
_entity_poly.pdbx_strand_id
1 'polypeptide(L)'
;PNSFLQVGNTPLIKLNLPEIEKCASVWIKVESGNPTGSFKDRMAISVIGNALARGDLSTSQTVIEYTGGSTGSALAFACASAGVKFMAVFSDAFSEVKRRTMEAMGAEVLTVPSHGKGITPELIQEMKLLCTEKVNELNGFYADQFGSKDVTLGYKPMGIEIADQIDGE
;
A
#
# COMPACT_ATOMS: atom_id res chain seq x y z
N PRO A 1 -16.46 1.55 -14.23
CA PRO A 1 -15.33 2.48 -14.14
C PRO A 1 -14.14 1.72 -13.52
N ASN A 2 -12.99 1.77 -14.18
CA ASN A 2 -11.80 1.09 -13.68
C ASN A 2 -11.23 1.92 -12.51
N SER A 3 -11.39 1.44 -11.28
CA SER A 3 -10.96 2.14 -10.06
C SER A 3 -9.44 2.42 -10.03
N PHE A 4 -8.66 1.65 -10.79
CA PHE A 4 -7.20 1.87 -10.91
C PHE A 4 -6.85 3.19 -11.59
N LEU A 5 -7.73 3.73 -12.46
CA LEU A 5 -7.53 5.02 -13.12
C LEU A 5 -7.65 6.23 -12.16
N GLN A 6 -8.08 6.00 -10.93
CA GLN A 6 -8.21 7.07 -9.91
C GLN A 6 -6.95 7.26 -9.07
N VAL A 7 -5.93 6.42 -9.27
CA VAL A 7 -4.66 6.48 -8.53
C VAL A 7 -3.64 7.29 -9.31
N GLY A 8 -2.99 8.24 -8.64
CA GLY A 8 -2.00 9.12 -9.24
C GLY A 8 -2.57 10.46 -9.68
N ASN A 9 -1.82 11.21 -10.49
CA ASN A 9 -2.12 12.57 -10.92
C ASN A 9 -2.43 13.51 -9.75
N THR A 10 -1.74 13.30 -8.64
CA THR A 10 -1.91 14.10 -7.43
C THR A 10 -1.24 15.46 -7.54
N PRO A 11 -1.73 16.51 -6.86
CA PRO A 11 -1.12 17.82 -6.90
C PRO A 11 0.29 17.85 -6.33
N LEU A 12 1.13 18.73 -6.84
CA LEU A 12 2.40 19.15 -6.25
C LEU A 12 2.26 20.59 -5.79
N ILE A 13 2.48 20.87 -4.52
CA ILE A 13 2.26 22.19 -3.91
C ILE A 13 3.58 22.73 -3.38
N LYS A 14 3.95 23.94 -3.83
CA LYS A 14 5.10 24.66 -3.29
C LYS A 14 4.75 25.28 -1.94
N LEU A 15 5.59 25.06 -0.94
CA LEU A 15 5.43 25.70 0.36
C LEU A 15 6.01 27.12 0.34
N ASN A 16 5.17 28.09 0.68
CA ASN A 16 5.55 29.49 0.88
C ASN A 16 5.63 29.76 2.40
N LEU A 17 6.79 29.47 2.99
CA LEU A 17 7.07 29.74 4.38
C LEU A 17 8.12 30.84 4.47
N PRO A 18 7.89 31.93 5.23
CA PRO A 18 8.83 33.06 5.33
C PRO A 18 10.24 32.64 5.74
N GLU A 19 10.35 31.62 6.59
CA GLU A 19 11.62 31.11 7.12
C GLU A 19 12.46 30.40 6.06
N ILE A 20 11.84 29.92 4.97
CA ILE A 20 12.53 29.17 3.88
C ILE A 20 12.76 30.00 2.61
N GLU A 21 12.35 31.28 2.56
CA GLU A 21 12.55 32.11 1.38
C GLU A 21 14.01 32.24 0.93
N LYS A 22 14.97 32.03 1.85
CA LYS A 22 16.41 32.05 1.59
C LYS A 22 17.03 30.68 1.38
N CYS A 23 16.20 29.63 1.37
CA CYS A 23 16.61 28.24 1.27
C CYS A 23 16.18 27.64 -0.08
N ALA A 24 16.40 26.32 -0.22
CA ALA A 24 15.86 25.58 -1.36
C ALA A 24 14.33 25.58 -1.32
N SER A 25 13.68 25.56 -2.49
CA SER A 25 12.23 25.39 -2.58
C SER A 25 11.79 24.04 -2.01
N VAL A 26 10.74 24.05 -1.21
CA VAL A 26 10.15 22.84 -0.63
C VAL A 26 8.79 22.59 -1.27
N TRP A 27 8.59 21.36 -1.73
CA TRP A 27 7.39 20.94 -2.43
C TRP A 27 6.74 19.76 -1.71
N ILE A 28 5.42 19.70 -1.71
CA ILE A 28 4.63 18.60 -1.17
C ILE A 28 3.86 17.93 -2.30
N LYS A 29 4.14 16.64 -2.55
CA LYS A 29 3.31 15.77 -3.38
C LYS A 29 2.12 15.29 -2.56
N VAL A 30 0.90 15.71 -2.90
CA VAL A 30 -0.30 15.51 -2.08
C VAL A 30 -0.90 14.12 -2.34
N GLU A 31 -0.22 13.09 -1.87
CA GLU A 31 -0.62 11.68 -2.07
C GLU A 31 -1.87 11.27 -1.26
N SER A 32 -2.36 12.11 -0.36
CA SER A 32 -3.66 11.93 0.29
C SER A 32 -4.85 12.03 -0.67
N GLY A 33 -4.64 12.52 -1.89
CA GLY A 33 -5.63 12.51 -2.96
C GLY A 33 -5.90 11.14 -3.58
N ASN A 34 -5.07 10.13 -3.31
CA ASN A 34 -5.33 8.76 -3.75
C ASN A 34 -6.51 8.11 -2.97
N PRO A 35 -7.16 7.07 -3.52
CA PRO A 35 -8.37 6.46 -2.95
C PRO A 35 -8.29 6.06 -1.48
N THR A 36 -7.15 5.51 -1.01
CA THR A 36 -6.97 5.16 0.41
C THR A 36 -6.22 6.23 1.22
N GLY A 37 -5.96 7.39 0.59
CA GLY A 37 -5.28 8.51 1.21
C GLY A 37 -3.77 8.33 1.33
N SER A 38 -3.14 7.54 0.48
CA SER A 38 -1.72 7.21 0.60
C SER A 38 -1.06 6.94 -0.75
N PHE A 39 0.25 7.24 -0.85
CA PHE A 39 1.07 6.85 -2.00
C PHE A 39 1.17 5.32 -2.18
N LYS A 40 0.78 4.55 -1.16
CA LYS A 40 0.76 3.08 -1.23
C LYS A 40 -0.23 2.54 -2.26
N ASP A 41 -1.24 3.31 -2.64
CA ASP A 41 -2.18 2.93 -3.69
C ASP A 41 -1.46 2.68 -5.02
N ARG A 42 -0.42 3.46 -5.32
CA ARG A 42 0.38 3.32 -6.53
C ARG A 42 1.07 1.96 -6.62
N MET A 43 1.71 1.54 -5.53
CA MET A 43 2.37 0.23 -5.50
C MET A 43 1.35 -0.92 -5.53
N ALA A 44 0.24 -0.79 -4.80
CA ALA A 44 -0.75 -1.84 -4.69
C ALA A 44 -1.39 -2.18 -6.05
N ILE A 45 -1.82 -1.15 -6.81
CA ILE A 45 -2.38 -1.38 -8.15
C ILE A 45 -1.34 -1.97 -9.13
N SER A 46 -0.06 -1.57 -8.98
CA SER A 46 1.03 -2.11 -9.81
C SER A 46 1.29 -3.58 -9.50
N VAL A 47 1.42 -3.94 -8.23
CA VAL A 47 1.66 -5.33 -7.79
C VAL A 47 0.52 -6.23 -8.25
N ILE A 48 -0.72 -5.88 -7.93
CA ILE A 48 -1.89 -6.71 -8.25
C ILE A 48 -2.13 -6.75 -9.77
N GLY A 49 -2.10 -5.59 -10.44
CA GLY A 49 -2.35 -5.52 -11.88
C GLY A 49 -1.31 -6.27 -12.70
N ASN A 50 -0.03 -6.13 -12.40
CA ASN A 50 1.04 -6.82 -13.11
C ASN A 50 1.04 -8.32 -12.84
N ALA A 51 0.80 -8.74 -11.59
CA ALA A 51 0.73 -10.17 -11.25
C ALA A 51 -0.44 -10.87 -11.97
N LEU A 52 -1.61 -10.24 -12.03
CA LEU A 52 -2.75 -10.75 -12.83
C LEU A 52 -2.42 -10.80 -14.32
N ALA A 53 -1.81 -9.75 -14.86
CA ALA A 53 -1.47 -9.69 -16.30
C ALA A 53 -0.44 -10.75 -16.71
N ARG A 54 0.49 -11.12 -15.84
CA ARG A 54 1.48 -12.19 -16.09
C ARG A 54 0.95 -13.59 -15.79
N GLY A 55 -0.18 -13.72 -15.10
CA GLY A 55 -0.70 -15.00 -14.61
C GLY A 55 -0.02 -15.52 -13.35
N ASP A 56 0.80 -14.70 -12.66
CA ASP A 56 1.41 -15.04 -11.38
C ASP A 56 0.37 -15.05 -10.25
N LEU A 57 -0.71 -14.28 -10.41
CA LEU A 57 -1.88 -14.23 -9.55
C LEU A 57 -3.14 -14.57 -10.34
N SER A 58 -3.99 -15.44 -9.81
CA SER A 58 -5.34 -15.68 -10.33
C SER A 58 -6.41 -15.11 -9.40
N THR A 59 -7.60 -14.82 -9.94
CA THR A 59 -8.73 -14.31 -9.13
C THR A 59 -9.26 -15.32 -8.11
N SER A 60 -8.89 -16.60 -8.23
CA SER A 60 -9.24 -17.65 -7.24
C SER A 60 -8.29 -17.72 -6.06
N GLN A 61 -7.12 -17.10 -6.14
CA GLN A 61 -6.14 -17.07 -5.05
C GLN A 61 -6.44 -15.93 -4.06
N THR A 62 -5.82 -16.04 -2.88
CA THR A 62 -5.83 -14.98 -1.85
C THR A 62 -4.49 -14.26 -1.90
N VAL A 63 -4.51 -12.95 -2.01
CA VAL A 63 -3.32 -12.09 -1.80
C VAL A 63 -3.09 -11.97 -0.31
N ILE A 64 -1.86 -12.11 0.14
CA ILE A 64 -1.50 -12.09 1.57
C ILE A 64 -0.33 -11.12 1.78
N GLU A 65 -0.41 -10.29 2.82
CA GLU A 65 0.66 -9.37 3.20
C GLU A 65 0.61 -9.05 4.69
N TYR A 66 1.77 -8.93 5.34
CA TYR A 66 1.83 -8.35 6.67
C TYR A 66 1.99 -6.82 6.59
N THR A 67 1.28 -6.10 7.44
CA THR A 67 1.17 -4.64 7.28
C THR A 67 0.89 -3.91 8.59
N GLY A 68 1.44 -2.71 8.73
CA GLY A 68 1.09 -1.77 9.80
C GLY A 68 -0.04 -0.79 9.45
N GLY A 69 -0.60 -0.84 8.23
CA GLY A 69 -1.77 -0.01 7.89
C GLY A 69 -1.89 0.44 6.44
N SER A 70 -1.15 1.45 5.98
CA SER A 70 -1.38 2.06 4.66
C SER A 70 -1.20 1.08 3.48
N THR A 71 -0.20 0.19 3.55
CA THR A 71 -0.04 -0.88 2.56
C THR A 71 -1.25 -1.82 2.54
N GLY A 72 -1.73 -2.21 3.73
CA GLY A 72 -2.91 -3.07 3.83
C GLY A 72 -4.17 -2.41 3.28
N SER A 73 -4.42 -1.13 3.59
CA SER A 73 -5.54 -0.39 3.01
C SER A 73 -5.45 -0.32 1.48
N ALA A 74 -4.26 -0.05 0.94
CA ALA A 74 -4.04 0.04 -0.49
C ALA A 74 -4.22 -1.32 -1.20
N LEU A 75 -3.70 -2.42 -0.62
CA LEU A 75 -3.90 -3.77 -1.14
C LEU A 75 -5.36 -4.21 -1.04
N ALA A 76 -6.07 -3.88 0.06
CA ALA A 76 -7.49 -4.16 0.19
C ALA A 76 -8.29 -3.48 -0.93
N PHE A 77 -8.02 -2.19 -1.21
CA PHE A 77 -8.62 -1.44 -2.31
C PHE A 77 -8.31 -2.08 -3.69
N ALA A 78 -7.02 -2.39 -3.96
CA ALA A 78 -6.61 -2.96 -5.24
C ALA A 78 -7.21 -4.34 -5.47
N CYS A 79 -7.22 -5.20 -4.45
CA CYS A 79 -7.80 -6.55 -4.53
C CYS A 79 -9.31 -6.51 -4.69
N ALA A 80 -10.02 -5.66 -3.93
CA ALA A 80 -11.47 -5.46 -4.10
C ALA A 80 -11.82 -4.99 -5.51
N SER A 81 -11.04 -4.04 -6.06
CA SER A 81 -11.22 -3.54 -7.42
C SER A 81 -10.95 -4.58 -8.51
N ALA A 82 -10.07 -5.55 -8.23
CA ALA A 82 -9.71 -6.64 -9.14
C ALA A 82 -10.55 -7.91 -8.95
N GLY A 83 -11.44 -7.96 -7.94
CA GLY A 83 -12.21 -9.16 -7.60
C GLY A 83 -11.36 -10.29 -7.01
N VAL A 84 -10.26 -9.95 -6.33
CA VAL A 84 -9.34 -10.89 -5.68
C VAL A 84 -9.51 -10.80 -4.17
N LYS A 85 -9.40 -11.92 -3.47
CA LYS A 85 -9.41 -11.94 -2.00
C LYS A 85 -8.12 -11.36 -1.43
N PHE A 86 -8.22 -10.66 -0.31
CA PHE A 86 -7.06 -10.15 0.41
C PHE A 86 -7.10 -10.56 1.89
N MET A 87 -5.97 -11.05 2.39
CA MET A 87 -5.74 -11.38 3.80
C MET A 87 -4.58 -10.52 4.31
N ALA A 88 -4.84 -9.70 5.32
CA ALA A 88 -3.83 -8.88 5.99
C ALA A 88 -3.40 -9.53 7.31
N VAL A 89 -2.10 -9.74 7.49
CA VAL A 89 -1.53 -10.04 8.81
C VAL A 89 -1.20 -8.70 9.47
N PHE A 90 -1.88 -8.41 10.56
CA PHE A 90 -1.90 -7.10 11.22
C PHE A 90 -1.59 -7.26 12.72
N SER A 91 -1.43 -6.19 13.46
CA SER A 91 -1.31 -6.24 14.92
C SER A 91 -2.14 -5.15 15.60
N ASP A 92 -2.59 -5.41 16.81
CA ASP A 92 -3.25 -4.47 17.70
C ASP A 92 -2.32 -3.33 18.18
N ALA A 93 -1.01 -3.41 17.90
CA ALA A 93 -0.07 -2.31 18.08
C ALA A 93 -0.28 -1.15 17.09
N PHE A 94 -1.01 -1.40 15.98
CA PHE A 94 -1.26 -0.40 14.95
C PHE A 94 -2.66 0.22 15.08
N SER A 95 -2.96 1.15 14.18
CA SER A 95 -4.22 1.91 14.20
C SER A 95 -5.44 1.05 13.91
N GLU A 96 -6.38 1.00 14.84
CA GLU A 96 -7.68 0.34 14.69
C GLU A 96 -8.47 0.88 13.48
N VAL A 97 -8.33 2.18 13.17
CA VAL A 97 -8.96 2.77 11.97
C VAL A 97 -8.48 2.10 10.70
N LYS A 98 -7.17 1.78 10.62
CA LYS A 98 -6.60 1.07 9.45
C LYS A 98 -7.12 -0.35 9.35
N ARG A 99 -7.27 -1.06 10.46
CA ARG A 99 -7.89 -2.40 10.49
C ARG A 99 -9.31 -2.35 9.92
N ARG A 100 -10.14 -1.46 10.46
CA ARG A 100 -11.53 -1.28 10.00
C ARG A 100 -11.62 -0.87 8.52
N THR A 101 -10.69 -0.06 8.04
CA THR A 101 -10.63 0.33 6.62
C THR A 101 -10.38 -0.89 5.73
N MET A 102 -9.47 -1.79 6.09
CA MET A 102 -9.21 -3.03 5.36
C MET A 102 -10.45 -3.94 5.36
N GLU A 103 -11.07 -4.15 6.52
CA GLU A 103 -12.27 -4.98 6.66
C GLU A 103 -13.46 -4.41 5.86
N ALA A 104 -13.65 -3.10 5.87
CA ALA A 104 -14.71 -2.44 5.09
C ALA A 104 -14.54 -2.62 3.57
N MET A 105 -13.32 -2.87 3.11
CA MET A 105 -12.99 -3.20 1.71
C MET A 105 -13.01 -4.71 1.44
N GLY A 106 -13.45 -5.53 2.39
CA GLY A 106 -13.60 -6.97 2.24
C GLY A 106 -12.36 -7.80 2.56
N ALA A 107 -11.34 -7.20 3.17
CA ALA A 107 -10.15 -7.94 3.60
C ALA A 107 -10.44 -8.79 4.83
N GLU A 108 -9.88 -9.99 4.88
CA GLU A 108 -9.73 -10.77 6.11
C GLU A 108 -8.51 -10.25 6.87
N VAL A 109 -8.66 -9.95 8.17
CA VAL A 109 -7.57 -9.43 8.99
C VAL A 109 -7.23 -10.39 10.11
N LEU A 110 -6.03 -10.98 10.03
CA LEU A 110 -5.45 -11.81 11.10
C LEU A 110 -4.65 -10.92 12.05
N THR A 111 -5.04 -10.89 13.32
CA THR A 111 -4.38 -10.03 14.31
C THR A 111 -3.36 -10.80 15.13
N VAL A 112 -2.10 -10.34 15.11
CA VAL A 112 -1.02 -10.78 15.99
C VAL A 112 -1.00 -9.88 17.23
N PRO A 113 -1.13 -10.41 18.45
CA PRO A 113 -1.19 -9.59 19.66
C PRO A 113 0.16 -8.97 20.00
N SER A 114 0.18 -7.68 20.30
CA SER A 114 1.38 -6.95 20.74
C SER A 114 1.67 -7.13 22.24
N HIS A 115 0.71 -7.67 23.00
CA HIS A 115 0.77 -7.79 24.45
C HIS A 115 1.07 -6.46 25.17
N GLY A 116 0.63 -5.33 24.57
CA GLY A 116 0.84 -3.99 25.11
C GLY A 116 2.28 -3.46 25.00
N LYS A 117 3.17 -4.17 24.31
CA LYS A 117 4.58 -3.75 24.13
C LYS A 117 4.79 -2.78 22.97
N GLY A 118 3.73 -2.45 22.22
CA GLY A 118 3.82 -1.63 21.03
C GLY A 118 4.50 -2.35 19.86
N ILE A 119 5.09 -1.56 18.94
CA ILE A 119 5.75 -2.11 17.74
C ILE A 119 7.19 -2.48 18.10
N THR A 120 7.52 -3.76 18.06
CA THR A 120 8.87 -4.29 18.31
C THR A 120 9.38 -5.09 17.11
N PRO A 121 10.72 -5.30 16.97
CA PRO A 121 11.27 -6.18 15.94
C PRO A 121 10.72 -7.60 16.00
N GLU A 122 10.50 -8.12 17.20
CA GLU A 122 9.96 -9.46 17.43
C GLU A 122 8.53 -9.57 16.90
N LEU A 123 7.67 -8.57 17.17
CA LEU A 123 6.31 -8.50 16.64
C LEU A 123 6.30 -8.51 15.12
N ILE A 124 7.16 -7.70 14.49
CA ILE A 124 7.27 -7.67 13.03
C ILE A 124 7.72 -9.02 12.48
N GLN A 125 8.66 -9.68 13.15
CA GLN A 125 9.11 -11.01 12.75
C GLN A 125 7.99 -12.06 12.88
N GLU A 126 7.19 -12.01 13.95
CA GLU A 126 6.04 -12.89 14.14
C GLU A 126 4.99 -12.69 13.05
N MET A 127 4.66 -11.44 12.73
CA MET A 127 3.74 -11.11 11.63
C MET A 127 4.25 -11.64 10.29
N LYS A 128 5.56 -11.53 10.01
CA LYS A 128 6.18 -12.03 8.80
C LYS A 128 6.13 -13.55 8.71
N LEU A 129 6.39 -14.25 9.83
CA LEU A 129 6.32 -15.71 9.88
C LEU A 129 4.89 -16.20 9.64
N LEU A 130 3.89 -15.61 10.31
CA LEU A 130 2.49 -15.93 10.09
C LEU A 130 2.05 -15.64 8.65
N CYS A 131 2.51 -14.54 8.06
CA CYS A 131 2.26 -14.24 6.65
C CYS A 131 2.80 -15.35 5.73
N THR A 132 4.04 -15.79 5.95
CA THR A 132 4.67 -16.86 5.18
C THR A 132 3.92 -18.19 5.35
N GLU A 133 3.50 -18.51 6.58
CA GLU A 133 2.70 -19.71 6.88
C GLU A 133 1.38 -19.69 6.09
N LYS A 134 0.65 -18.57 6.11
CA LYS A 134 -0.62 -18.44 5.39
C LYS A 134 -0.47 -18.47 3.88
N VAL A 135 0.61 -17.90 3.33
CA VAL A 135 0.94 -18.03 1.90
C VAL A 135 1.08 -19.49 1.51
N ASN A 136 1.81 -20.29 2.28
CA ASN A 136 2.02 -21.71 2.01
C ASN A 136 0.72 -22.53 2.22
N GLU A 137 -0.01 -22.30 3.30
CA GLU A 137 -1.25 -23.02 3.65
C GLU A 137 -2.32 -22.85 2.56
N LEU A 138 -2.50 -21.61 2.07
CA LEU A 138 -3.55 -21.26 1.12
C LEU A 138 -3.10 -21.30 -0.33
N ASN A 139 -1.86 -21.67 -0.62
CA ASN A 139 -1.25 -21.46 -1.94
C ASN A 139 -1.51 -20.03 -2.45
N GLY A 140 -1.36 -19.06 -1.52
CA GLY A 140 -1.68 -17.65 -1.74
C GLY A 140 -0.59 -16.90 -2.49
N PHE A 141 -0.90 -15.70 -2.92
CA PHE A 141 0.05 -14.79 -3.54
C PHE A 141 0.61 -13.83 -2.49
N TYR A 142 1.92 -13.86 -2.26
CA TYR A 142 2.59 -12.91 -1.38
C TYR A 142 2.87 -11.61 -2.14
N ALA A 143 2.28 -10.50 -1.69
CA ALA A 143 2.43 -9.21 -2.39
C ALA A 143 3.85 -8.63 -2.28
N ASP A 144 4.56 -8.97 -1.19
CA ASP A 144 5.98 -8.63 -0.95
C ASP A 144 6.30 -7.14 -1.17
N GLN A 145 5.72 -6.31 -0.33
CA GLN A 145 5.87 -4.85 -0.42
C GLN A 145 7.32 -4.34 -0.39
N PHE A 146 8.28 -5.15 0.03
CA PHE A 146 9.69 -4.77 0.14
C PHE A 146 10.58 -5.42 -0.92
N GLY A 147 10.21 -6.57 -1.48
CA GLY A 147 11.02 -7.33 -2.43
C GLY A 147 10.49 -7.32 -3.87
N SER A 148 9.21 -7.08 -4.07
CA SER A 148 8.60 -7.10 -5.40
C SER A 148 9.08 -5.93 -6.28
N LYS A 149 9.52 -6.25 -7.50
CA LYS A 149 9.90 -5.25 -8.53
C LYS A 149 8.71 -4.38 -8.96
N ASP A 150 7.50 -4.90 -8.87
CA ASP A 150 6.27 -4.20 -9.23
C ASP A 150 6.00 -3.01 -8.30
N VAL A 151 6.52 -3.02 -7.08
CA VAL A 151 6.46 -1.88 -6.15
C VAL A 151 7.18 -0.67 -6.73
N THR A 152 8.42 -0.86 -7.20
CA THR A 152 9.21 0.21 -7.85
C THR A 152 8.54 0.70 -9.12
N LEU A 153 7.99 -0.21 -9.93
CA LEU A 153 7.24 0.15 -11.14
C LEU A 153 6.01 1.00 -10.80
N GLY A 154 5.33 0.72 -9.70
CA GLY A 154 4.17 1.49 -9.24
C GLY A 154 4.50 2.92 -8.83
N TYR A 155 5.72 3.17 -8.34
CA TYR A 155 6.15 4.52 -7.95
C TYR A 155 6.76 5.34 -9.09
N LYS A 156 7.17 4.72 -10.19
CA LYS A 156 7.76 5.41 -11.34
C LYS A 156 6.90 6.56 -11.88
N PRO A 157 5.56 6.39 -12.06
CA PRO A 157 4.70 7.49 -12.50
C PRO A 157 4.74 8.71 -11.58
N MET A 158 4.85 8.51 -10.25
CA MET A 158 4.96 9.63 -9.31
C MET A 158 6.21 10.48 -9.55
N GLY A 159 7.34 9.84 -9.86
CA GLY A 159 8.57 10.57 -10.21
C GLY A 159 8.41 11.38 -11.49
N ILE A 160 7.73 10.85 -12.50
CA ILE A 160 7.43 11.56 -13.76
C ILE A 160 6.50 12.74 -13.48
N GLU A 161 5.41 12.52 -12.73
CA GLU A 161 4.48 13.60 -12.34
C GLU A 161 5.21 14.74 -11.60
N ILE A 162 6.13 14.42 -10.69
CA ILE A 162 6.90 15.43 -9.95
C ILE A 162 7.78 16.25 -10.92
N ALA A 163 8.50 15.60 -11.83
CA ALA A 163 9.33 16.29 -12.81
C ALA A 163 8.49 17.22 -13.70
N ASP A 164 7.40 16.71 -14.28
CA ASP A 164 6.51 17.48 -15.16
C ASP A 164 5.84 18.66 -14.43
N GLN A 165 5.52 18.51 -13.14
CA GLN A 165 4.87 19.55 -12.34
C GLN A 165 5.85 20.62 -11.84
N ILE A 166 7.13 20.32 -11.69
CA ILE A 166 8.16 21.32 -11.36
C ILE A 166 8.57 22.13 -12.61
N ASP A 167 8.72 21.46 -13.76
CA ASP A 167 9.16 22.10 -15.00
C ASP A 167 8.07 23.05 -15.59
N GLY A 168 6.84 22.93 -15.13
CA GLY A 168 5.72 23.81 -15.53
C GLY A 168 5.63 25.13 -14.75
N GLU A 169 6.55 25.38 -13.79
CA GLU A 169 6.68 26.63 -13.03
C GLU A 169 7.99 27.34 -13.35
#